data_6e4874c44c0b40761102747e1f66c1c3
#
_entry.id   6e4874c44c0b40761102747e1f66c1c3
#
_cell.length_a   1.000
_cell.length_b   1.000
_cell.length_c   1.000
_cell.angle_alpha   90.00
_cell.angle_beta   90.00
_cell.angle_gamma   90.00
#
_symmetry.space_group_name_H-M   'P 1'
#
loop_
_entity.id
_entity.type
_entity.pdbx_description
1 polymer ?
#
loop_
_entity_poly.entity_id
_entity_poly.type
_entity_poly.pdbx_seq_one_letter_code
_entity_poly.pdbx_strand_id
1 'polypeptide(L)'
;RLVWGFAGSRHARFAQFVRAPRATFTYLRQVRRGDEPRHLGHNPLGAWMIVALLASVIVLCVTGWLYTTDALWGDETVERLHVAFALGLLGLIALHVGGVIFTSLRQRENLVRAMFGGEKRPAQGDDVA
;
A
#
# COMPACT_ATOMS: atom_id res chain seq x y z
N ARG A 1 -5.89 1.92 10.95
CA ARG A 1 -5.95 2.21 9.50
C ARG A 1 -7.22 1.68 8.86
N LEU A 2 -7.68 0.47 9.24
CA LEU A 2 -8.95 -0.07 8.73
C LEU A 2 -10.13 0.85 9.07
N VAL A 3 -10.28 1.23 10.34
CA VAL A 3 -11.37 2.13 10.78
C VAL A 3 -11.34 3.45 10.00
N TRP A 4 -10.16 4.09 9.90
CA TRP A 4 -10.00 5.33 9.13
C TRP A 4 -10.22 5.18 7.64
N GLY A 5 -9.98 4.00 7.07
CA GLY A 5 -10.26 3.68 5.67
C GLY A 5 -11.75 3.69 5.32
N PHE A 6 -12.64 3.46 6.30
CA PHE A 6 -14.09 3.50 6.10
C PHE A 6 -14.74 4.79 6.65
N ALA A 7 -14.36 5.20 7.88
CA ALA A 7 -15.01 6.30 8.60
C ALA A 7 -14.18 7.59 8.64
N GLY A 8 -12.97 7.61 8.08
CA GLY A 8 -12.03 8.71 8.15
C GLY A 8 -12.35 9.89 7.22
N SER A 9 -11.42 10.86 7.20
CA SER A 9 -11.48 12.03 6.33
C SER A 9 -11.52 11.61 4.85
N ARG A 10 -11.96 12.53 3.99
CA ARG A 10 -12.13 12.28 2.54
C ARG A 10 -10.88 11.64 1.89
N HIS A 11 -9.68 12.07 2.26
CA HIS A 11 -8.42 11.56 1.73
C HIS A 11 -7.95 10.23 2.35
N ALA A 12 -8.56 9.80 3.46
CA ALA A 12 -8.21 8.56 4.16
C ALA A 12 -9.08 7.36 3.73
N ARG A 13 -10.23 7.59 3.10
CA ARG A 13 -11.19 6.54 2.72
C ARG A 13 -10.68 5.73 1.54
N PHE A 14 -10.78 4.40 1.63
CA PHE A 14 -10.42 3.48 0.54
C PHE A 14 -11.14 3.81 -0.77
N ALA A 15 -12.44 4.16 -0.70
CA ALA A 15 -13.23 4.52 -1.86
C ALA A 15 -12.71 5.73 -2.65
N GLN A 16 -11.89 6.58 -2.03
CA GLN A 16 -11.35 7.78 -2.68
C GLN A 16 -10.04 7.51 -3.43
N PHE A 17 -9.20 6.62 -2.92
CA PHE A 17 -7.88 6.41 -3.50
C PHE A 17 -7.71 5.04 -4.19
N VAL A 18 -8.55 4.04 -3.88
CA VAL A 18 -8.55 2.76 -4.62
C VAL A 18 -9.31 2.97 -5.92
N ARG A 19 -8.59 3.22 -6.99
CA ARG A 19 -9.14 3.43 -8.34
C ARG A 19 -9.24 2.09 -9.09
N ALA A 20 -10.08 2.08 -10.13
CA ALA A 20 -10.26 0.90 -10.98
C ALA A 20 -8.92 0.38 -11.54
N PRO A 21 -8.75 -0.94 -11.74
CA PRO A 21 -7.51 -1.53 -12.27
C PRO A 21 -7.01 -0.87 -13.56
N ARG A 22 -7.92 -0.44 -14.43
CA ARG A 22 -7.58 0.28 -15.68
C ARG A 22 -6.78 1.57 -15.42
N ALA A 23 -7.17 2.34 -14.40
CA ALA A 23 -6.45 3.57 -14.03
C ALA A 23 -5.03 3.25 -13.53
N THR A 24 -4.86 2.14 -12.80
CA THR A 24 -3.56 1.65 -12.32
C THR A 24 -2.67 1.23 -13.47
N PHE A 25 -3.18 0.50 -14.47
CA PHE A 25 -2.42 0.14 -15.66
C PHE A 25 -2.03 1.36 -16.51
N THR A 26 -2.92 2.33 -16.63
CA THR A 26 -2.61 3.59 -17.33
C THR A 26 -1.49 4.33 -16.61
N TYR A 27 -1.58 4.46 -15.29
CA TYR A 27 -0.55 5.08 -14.47
C TYR A 27 0.80 4.34 -14.58
N LEU A 28 0.82 3.00 -14.53
CA LEU A 28 2.03 2.22 -14.71
C LEU A 28 2.69 2.48 -16.07
N ARG A 29 1.88 2.62 -17.12
CA ARG A 29 2.39 2.96 -18.47
C ARG A 29 2.99 4.37 -18.49
N GLN A 30 2.37 5.34 -17.82
CA GLN A 30 2.88 6.70 -17.67
C GLN A 30 4.21 6.73 -16.91
N VAL A 31 4.31 5.99 -15.80
CA VAL A 31 5.57 5.86 -15.03
C VAL A 31 6.70 5.31 -15.90
N ARG A 32 6.41 4.28 -16.73
CA ARG A 32 7.41 3.73 -17.68
C ARG A 32 7.84 4.72 -18.76
N ARG A 33 6.96 5.64 -19.17
CA ARG A 33 7.25 6.68 -20.17
C ARG A 33 7.89 7.94 -19.59
N GLY A 34 7.78 8.12 -18.30
CA GLY A 34 8.28 9.29 -17.63
C GLY A 34 7.32 10.49 -17.56
N ASP A 35 6.07 10.27 -17.95
CA ASP A 35 5.03 11.29 -18.08
C ASP A 35 3.97 11.18 -16.97
N GLU A 36 4.30 10.52 -15.84
CA GLU A 36 3.35 10.38 -14.75
C GLU A 36 3.06 11.71 -14.06
N PRO A 37 1.78 12.05 -13.84
CA PRO A 37 1.39 13.22 -13.07
C PRO A 37 1.75 13.03 -11.59
N ARG A 38 2.17 14.10 -10.92
CA ARG A 38 2.39 14.10 -9.46
C ARG A 38 1.02 14.02 -8.77
N HIS A 39 0.86 13.05 -7.88
CA HIS A 39 -0.34 12.91 -7.07
C HIS A 39 -0.11 13.53 -5.69
N LEU A 40 -1.00 14.45 -5.29
CA LEU A 40 -0.98 15.04 -3.94
C LEU A 40 -1.34 14.02 -2.86
N GLY A 41 -2.17 13.02 -3.22
CA GLY A 41 -2.55 11.88 -2.39
C GLY A 41 -1.74 10.60 -2.69
N HIS A 42 -2.42 9.45 -2.59
CA HIS A 42 -1.86 8.16 -2.98
C HIS A 42 -2.00 7.99 -4.50
N ASN A 43 -0.90 7.65 -5.16
CA ASN A 43 -0.98 7.24 -6.55
C ASN A 43 -1.70 5.88 -6.66
N PRO A 44 -2.24 5.50 -7.83
CA PRO A 44 -3.00 4.25 -7.98
C PRO A 44 -2.23 2.98 -7.59
N LEU A 45 -0.91 2.93 -7.81
CA LEU A 45 -0.06 1.79 -7.39
C LEU A 45 0.11 1.75 -5.88
N GLY A 46 0.34 2.91 -5.24
CA GLY A 46 0.43 3.01 -3.79
C GLY A 46 -0.89 2.64 -3.10
N ALA A 47 -2.02 2.94 -3.71
CA ALA A 47 -3.34 2.54 -3.21
C ALA A 47 -3.49 1.02 -3.14
N TRP A 48 -3.18 0.30 -4.20
CA TRP A 48 -3.23 -1.16 -4.22
C TRP A 48 -2.19 -1.80 -3.30
N MET A 49 -1.02 -1.18 -3.17
CA MET A 49 0.00 -1.61 -2.20
C MET A 49 -0.53 -1.56 -0.76
N ILE A 50 -1.24 -0.49 -0.37
CA ILE A 50 -1.87 -0.41 0.96
C ILE A 50 -2.87 -1.54 1.17
N VAL A 51 -3.72 -1.81 0.18
CA VAL A 51 -4.71 -2.91 0.26
C VAL A 51 -4.01 -4.25 0.42
N ALA A 52 -2.97 -4.52 -0.38
CA ALA A 52 -2.22 -5.77 -0.33
C ALA A 52 -1.52 -5.98 1.02
N LEU A 53 -0.87 -4.95 1.55
CA LEU A 53 -0.21 -5.00 2.86
C LEU A 53 -1.23 -5.25 3.98
N LEU A 54 -2.35 -4.52 4.00
CA LEU A 54 -3.38 -4.70 5.02
C LEU A 54 -4.03 -6.08 4.94
N ALA A 55 -4.35 -6.57 3.74
CA ALA A 55 -4.89 -7.92 3.54
C ALA A 55 -3.91 -8.99 4.05
N SER A 56 -2.63 -8.87 3.72
CA SER A 56 -1.59 -9.81 4.19
C SER A 56 -1.49 -9.81 5.72
N VAL A 57 -1.51 -8.63 6.35
CA VAL A 57 -1.49 -8.54 7.83
C VAL A 57 -2.74 -9.19 8.44
N ILE A 58 -3.93 -8.97 7.86
CA ILE A 58 -5.16 -9.59 8.36
C ILE A 58 -5.06 -11.12 8.27
N VAL A 59 -4.61 -11.66 7.14
CA VAL A 59 -4.43 -13.12 6.97
C VAL A 59 -3.43 -13.66 7.98
N LEU A 60 -2.31 -12.97 8.21
CA LEU A 60 -1.32 -13.38 9.21
C LEU A 60 -1.88 -13.35 10.63
N CYS A 61 -2.66 -12.33 10.99
CA CYS A 61 -3.32 -12.28 12.29
C CYS A 61 -4.31 -13.44 12.47
N VAL A 62 -5.12 -13.71 11.45
CA VAL A 62 -6.12 -14.79 11.48
C VAL A 62 -5.44 -16.15 11.54
N THR A 63 -4.50 -16.43 10.66
CA THR A 63 -3.80 -17.74 10.63
C THR A 63 -2.96 -17.94 11.89
N GLY A 64 -2.29 -16.90 12.39
CA GLY A 64 -1.56 -16.96 13.66
C GLY A 64 -2.47 -17.26 14.85
N TRP A 65 -3.65 -16.62 14.89
CA TRP A 65 -4.64 -16.92 15.94
C TRP A 65 -5.21 -18.34 15.81
N LEU A 66 -5.58 -18.76 14.60
CA LEU A 66 -6.09 -20.13 14.37
C LEU A 66 -5.09 -21.20 14.78
N TYR A 67 -3.81 -21.00 14.55
CA TYR A 67 -2.73 -21.91 14.92
C TYR A 67 -2.56 -22.07 16.43
N THR A 68 -3.10 -21.15 17.24
CA THR A 68 -3.08 -21.24 18.71
C THR A 68 -4.32 -21.93 19.29
N THR A 69 -5.31 -22.31 18.48
CA THR A 69 -6.51 -22.98 18.93
C THR A 69 -6.31 -24.49 19.04
N ASP A 70 -6.96 -25.15 20.02
CA ASP A 70 -6.85 -26.59 20.22
C ASP A 70 -7.24 -27.40 18.97
N ALA A 71 -8.19 -26.87 18.17
CA ALA A 71 -8.69 -27.54 16.97
C ALA A 71 -7.69 -27.52 15.80
N LEU A 72 -6.81 -26.53 15.73
CA LEU A 72 -5.88 -26.33 14.60
C LEU A 72 -4.43 -26.24 15.07
N TRP A 73 -4.16 -26.60 16.32
CA TRP A 73 -2.80 -26.67 16.83
C TRP A 73 -1.96 -27.66 16.01
N GLY A 74 -0.88 -27.17 15.39
CA GLY A 74 -0.01 -28.00 14.58
C GLY A 74 -0.56 -28.37 13.21
N ASP A 75 -1.66 -27.75 12.75
CA ASP A 75 -2.20 -27.99 11.40
C ASP A 75 -1.25 -27.46 10.33
N GLU A 76 -0.72 -28.37 9.51
CA GLU A 76 0.25 -28.04 8.47
C GLU A 76 -0.29 -27.07 7.39
N THR A 77 -1.59 -27.05 7.15
CA THR A 77 -2.19 -26.16 6.16
C THR A 77 -2.19 -24.74 6.65
N VAL A 78 -2.57 -24.54 7.92
CA VAL A 78 -2.55 -23.23 8.56
C VAL A 78 -1.12 -22.70 8.66
N GLU A 79 -0.16 -23.57 9.04
CA GLU A 79 1.26 -23.22 9.08
C GLU A 79 1.79 -22.78 7.71
N ARG A 80 1.56 -23.58 6.68
CA ARG A 80 1.99 -23.27 5.30
C ARG A 80 1.41 -21.95 4.80
N LEU A 81 0.13 -21.71 5.05
CA LEU A 81 -0.52 -20.44 4.71
C LEU A 81 0.13 -19.27 5.46
N HIS A 82 0.33 -19.42 6.75
CA HIS A 82 0.97 -18.38 7.58
C HIS A 82 2.37 -18.02 7.05
N VAL A 83 3.20 -19.02 6.83
CA VAL A 83 4.56 -18.86 6.29
C VAL A 83 4.53 -18.24 4.90
N ALA A 84 3.67 -18.70 4.00
CA ALA A 84 3.55 -18.14 2.65
C ALA A 84 3.17 -16.66 2.67
N PHE A 85 2.18 -16.28 3.49
CA PHE A 85 1.79 -14.88 3.65
C PHE A 85 2.85 -14.03 4.37
N ALA A 86 3.60 -14.61 5.32
CA ALA A 86 4.71 -13.92 5.98
C ALA A 86 5.83 -13.58 4.97
N LEU A 87 6.25 -14.54 4.17
CA LEU A 87 7.25 -14.31 3.12
C LEU A 87 6.71 -13.34 2.05
N GLY A 88 5.46 -13.47 1.65
CA GLY A 88 4.79 -12.55 0.74
C GLY A 88 4.76 -11.12 1.28
N LEU A 89 4.44 -10.95 2.56
CA LEU A 89 4.45 -9.64 3.23
C LEU A 89 5.84 -9.02 3.25
N LEU A 90 6.90 -9.80 3.53
CA LEU A 90 8.27 -9.31 3.45
C LEU A 90 8.63 -8.81 2.04
N GLY A 91 8.23 -9.55 1.01
CA GLY A 91 8.38 -9.11 -0.39
C GLY A 91 7.61 -7.83 -0.70
N LEU A 92 6.36 -7.71 -0.23
CA LEU A 92 5.56 -6.50 -0.38
C LEU A 92 6.17 -5.29 0.34
N ILE A 93 6.73 -5.49 1.54
CA ILE A 93 7.43 -4.43 2.29
C ILE A 93 8.65 -3.95 1.50
N ALA A 94 9.48 -4.88 0.98
CA ALA A 94 10.65 -4.53 0.18
C ALA A 94 10.24 -3.75 -1.09
N LEU A 95 9.20 -4.20 -1.78
CA LEU A 95 8.64 -3.52 -2.95
C LEU A 95 8.07 -2.14 -2.59
N HIS A 96 7.38 -2.01 -1.45
CA HIS A 96 6.84 -0.74 -0.97
C HIS A 96 7.95 0.26 -0.67
N VAL A 97 8.97 -0.15 0.08
CA VAL A 97 10.11 0.71 0.40
C VAL A 97 10.86 1.12 -0.87
N GLY A 98 11.11 0.17 -1.78
CA GLY A 98 11.70 0.46 -3.08
C GLY A 98 10.88 1.47 -3.90
N GLY A 99 9.56 1.32 -3.92
CA GLY A 99 8.64 2.24 -4.58
C GLY A 99 8.66 3.65 -3.97
N VAL A 100 8.71 3.75 -2.64
CA VAL A 100 8.83 5.05 -1.94
C VAL A 100 10.16 5.73 -2.28
N ILE A 101 11.26 5.00 -2.24
CA ILE A 101 12.59 5.53 -2.60
C ILE A 101 12.60 6.00 -4.07
N PHE A 102 12.13 5.15 -4.98
CA PHE A 102 12.05 5.47 -6.40
C PHE A 102 11.24 6.75 -6.66
N THR A 103 10.05 6.85 -6.07
CA THR A 103 9.19 8.03 -6.22
C THR A 103 9.80 9.27 -5.58
N SER A 104 10.43 9.13 -4.41
CA SER A 104 11.13 10.25 -3.74
C SER A 104 12.26 10.81 -4.60
N LEU A 105 13.08 9.95 -5.19
CA LEU A 105 14.18 10.37 -6.06
C LEU A 105 13.65 11.05 -7.33
N ARG A 106 12.63 10.47 -7.95
CA ARG A 106 12.08 10.94 -9.21
C ARG A 106 11.35 12.28 -9.07
N GLN A 107 10.57 12.44 -8.02
CA GLN A 107 9.83 13.68 -7.75
C GLN A 107 10.66 14.73 -7.01
N ARG A 108 11.93 14.42 -6.69
CA ARG A 108 12.82 15.28 -5.88
C ARG A 108 12.14 15.76 -4.59
N GLU A 109 11.33 14.89 -3.97
CA GLU A 109 10.59 15.14 -2.75
C GLU A 109 10.88 14.05 -1.73
N ASN A 110 11.22 14.41 -0.50
CA ASN A 110 11.45 13.42 0.55
C ASN A 110 10.11 12.91 1.10
N LEU A 111 9.57 11.85 0.48
CA LEU A 111 8.31 11.25 0.89
C LEU A 111 8.37 10.65 2.29
N VAL A 112 9.54 10.17 2.73
CA VAL A 112 9.72 9.65 4.09
C VAL A 112 9.51 10.78 5.11
N ARG A 113 10.14 11.94 4.90
CA ARG A 113 9.93 13.11 5.75
C ARG A 113 8.48 13.58 5.73
N ALA A 114 7.84 13.57 4.56
CA ALA A 114 6.43 13.93 4.42
C ALA A 114 5.48 12.98 5.19
N MET A 115 5.85 11.70 5.33
CA MET A 115 5.08 10.73 6.13
C MET A 115 5.12 11.03 7.63
N PHE A 116 6.24 11.53 8.14
CA PHE A 116 6.39 11.88 9.57
C PHE A 116 5.93 13.30 9.88
N GLY A 117 6.22 14.27 8.99
CA GLY A 117 5.93 15.69 9.20
C GLY A 117 4.58 16.15 8.65
N GLY A 118 3.92 15.34 7.82
CA GLY A 118 2.64 15.69 7.18
C GLY A 118 2.75 16.79 6.11
N GLU A 119 3.91 17.39 5.93
CA GLU A 119 4.13 18.49 4.99
C GLU A 119 4.64 17.98 3.64
N LYS A 120 3.91 18.27 2.59
CA LYS A 120 4.33 18.11 1.19
C LYS A 120 4.63 19.49 0.58
N ARG A 121 5.44 19.50 -0.46
CA ARG A 121 5.64 20.70 -1.27
C ARG A 121 4.28 21.24 -1.75
N PRO A 122 4.05 22.57 -1.75
CA PRO A 122 2.80 23.16 -2.25
C PRO A 122 2.40 22.62 -3.63
N ALA A 123 1.10 22.50 -3.86
CA ALA A 123 0.56 22.06 -5.14
C ALA A 123 0.99 22.98 -6.27
N GLN A 124 1.38 22.40 -7.41
CA GLN A 124 1.65 23.12 -8.65
C GLN A 124 0.54 22.79 -9.66
N GLY A 125 0.36 23.64 -10.69
CA GLY A 125 -0.79 23.54 -11.61
C GLY A 125 -1.00 22.23 -12.34
N ASP A 126 0.02 21.37 -12.39
CA ASP A 126 0.00 20.06 -13.07
C ASP A 126 -0.25 18.89 -12.10
N ASP A 127 -0.45 19.17 -10.79
CA ASP A 127 -0.65 18.15 -9.76
C ASP A 127 -2.09 17.60 -9.80
N VAL A 128 -2.24 16.28 -9.64
CA VAL A 128 -3.54 15.59 -9.58
C VAL A 128 -3.95 15.36 -8.13
N ALA A 129 -5.18 15.74 -7.77
CA ALA A 129 -5.76 15.59 -6.45
C ALA A 129 -6.22 14.14 -6.18
#